data_0e870ab892d6077a4ddb20f868b477d2
#
_entry.id   0e870ab892d6077a4ddb20f868b477d2
#
_cell.length_a   1.000
_cell.length_b   1.000
_cell.length_c   1.000
_cell.angle_alpha   90.00
_cell.angle_beta   90.00
_cell.angle_gamma   90.00
#
_symmetry.space_group_name_H-M   'P 1'
#
loop_
_entity.id
_entity.type
_entity.pdbx_description
1 polymer ?
#
loop_
_entity_poly.entity_id
_entity_poly.type
_entity_poly.pdbx_seq_one_letter_code
_entity_poly.pdbx_strand_id
1 'polypeptide(L)'
;MKFLGKFRRLTGPDGSKKITRSALECEVTQKLRERGAAGDFSPVRWGLHYTGTVQGVGFRWTTQNIARERHLTGWVINREDESVDMELQGPSVQISALMDDLQDCYAGWGANICLSAARELKLEDTEASFEVRF
;
A
#
# COMPACT_ATOMS: atom_id res chain seq x y z
N MET A 1 -10.88 14.04 -11.65
CA MET A 1 -9.97 13.65 -10.58
C MET A 1 -9.45 12.26 -10.82
N LYS A 2 -8.16 12.09 -10.63
CA LYS A 2 -7.48 10.85 -10.99
C LYS A 2 -8.02 9.62 -10.27
N PHE A 3 -8.26 9.72 -8.98
CA PHE A 3 -8.70 8.54 -8.25
C PHE A 3 -10.16 8.20 -8.52
N LEU A 4 -10.99 9.15 -8.95
CA LEU A 4 -12.34 8.83 -9.42
C LEU A 4 -12.27 7.99 -10.69
N GLY A 5 -11.33 8.29 -11.58
CA GLY A 5 -11.07 7.46 -12.75
C GLY A 5 -10.64 6.06 -12.35
N LYS A 6 -9.80 5.93 -11.32
CA LYS A 6 -9.40 4.62 -10.79
C LYS A 6 -10.59 3.84 -10.24
N PHE A 7 -11.45 4.50 -9.48
CA PHE A 7 -12.66 3.85 -8.97
C PHE A 7 -13.50 3.27 -10.10
N ARG A 8 -13.68 4.04 -11.16
CA ARG A 8 -14.44 3.55 -12.32
C ARG A 8 -13.79 2.33 -12.97
N ARG A 9 -12.45 2.27 -13.01
CA ARG A 9 -11.74 1.11 -13.54
C ARG A 9 -11.94 -0.13 -12.68
N LEU A 10 -12.13 0.05 -11.39
CA LEU A 10 -12.37 -1.05 -10.47
C LEU A 10 -13.81 -1.54 -10.50
N THR A 11 -14.69 -0.85 -11.23
CA THR A 11 -16.07 -1.27 -11.44
C THR A 11 -16.14 -1.99 -12.76
N GLY A 12 -16.49 -3.27 -12.73
CA GLY A 12 -16.62 -4.05 -13.94
C GLY A 12 -17.72 -3.47 -14.86
N PRO A 13 -17.57 -3.62 -16.18
CA PRO A 13 -18.57 -3.12 -17.13
C PRO A 13 -19.90 -3.84 -17.03
N ASP A 14 -19.93 -5.01 -16.45
CA ASP A 14 -21.12 -5.82 -16.22
C ASP A 14 -21.85 -5.48 -14.91
N GLY A 15 -21.40 -4.45 -14.20
CA GLY A 15 -21.95 -4.09 -12.90
C GLY A 15 -21.50 -5.00 -11.77
N SER A 16 -20.41 -5.77 -11.95
CA SER A 16 -19.88 -6.63 -10.92
C SER A 16 -19.48 -5.83 -9.69
N LYS A 17 -19.27 -6.54 -8.57
CA LYS A 17 -18.96 -5.94 -7.28
C LYS A 17 -17.79 -4.96 -7.40
N LYS A 18 -18.00 -3.74 -6.92
CA LYS A 18 -16.95 -2.75 -6.85
C LYS A 18 -15.89 -3.13 -5.85
N ILE A 19 -14.64 -3.01 -6.27
CA ILE A 19 -13.50 -3.05 -5.38
C ILE A 19 -12.99 -1.62 -5.32
N THR A 20 -13.17 -0.96 -4.19
CA THR A 20 -12.79 0.44 -4.05
C THR A 20 -11.79 0.59 -2.92
N ARG A 21 -10.93 1.59 -3.05
CA ARG A 21 -10.02 1.97 -1.99
C ARG A 21 -10.78 2.61 -0.85
N SER A 22 -10.28 2.43 0.37
CA SER A 22 -10.81 3.17 1.51
C SER A 22 -10.56 4.67 1.32
N ALA A 23 -11.41 5.50 1.96
CA ALA A 23 -11.21 6.95 1.95
C ALA A 23 -9.83 7.30 2.52
N LEU A 24 -9.41 6.58 3.56
CA LEU A 24 -8.09 6.76 4.16
C LEU A 24 -6.97 6.50 3.15
N GLU A 25 -7.07 5.43 2.36
CA GLU A 25 -6.04 5.14 1.36
C GLU A 25 -5.95 6.24 0.31
N CYS A 26 -7.07 6.74 -0.16
CA CYS A 26 -7.11 7.86 -1.10
C CYS A 26 -6.42 9.09 -0.53
N GLU A 27 -6.69 9.40 0.73
CA GLU A 27 -6.10 10.54 1.42
C GLU A 27 -4.58 10.37 1.56
N VAL A 28 -4.12 9.21 1.99
CA VAL A 28 -2.70 8.94 2.20
C VAL A 28 -1.94 8.96 0.88
N THR A 29 -2.45 8.29 -0.15
CA THR A 29 -1.78 8.26 -1.45
C THR A 29 -1.71 9.65 -2.08
N GLN A 30 -2.75 10.46 -1.93
CA GLN A 30 -2.74 11.82 -2.41
C GLN A 30 -1.65 12.64 -1.71
N LYS A 31 -1.58 12.56 -0.39
CA LYS A 31 -0.57 13.25 0.40
C LYS A 31 0.85 12.89 -0.03
N LEU A 32 1.09 11.59 -0.24
CA LEU A 32 2.39 11.10 -0.69
C LEU A 32 2.74 11.62 -2.10
N ARG A 33 1.78 11.63 -3.01
CA ARG A 33 1.98 12.12 -4.37
C ARG A 33 2.24 13.61 -4.40
N GLU A 34 1.55 14.39 -3.59
CA GLU A 34 1.73 15.84 -3.51
C GLU A 34 3.15 16.19 -3.07
N ARG A 35 3.71 15.41 -2.17
CA ARG A 35 5.09 15.58 -1.71
C ARG A 35 6.08 15.41 -2.85
N GLY A 36 5.89 14.37 -3.67
CA GLY A 36 6.71 14.16 -4.86
C GLY A 36 6.51 15.24 -5.92
N ALA A 37 5.27 15.68 -6.13
CA ALA A 37 4.97 16.74 -7.07
C ALA A 37 5.59 18.08 -6.66
N ALA A 38 5.82 18.28 -5.36
CA ALA A 38 6.52 19.45 -4.84
C ALA A 38 8.05 19.32 -4.96
N GLY A 39 8.55 18.22 -5.51
CA GLY A 39 9.98 17.99 -5.68
C GLY A 39 10.67 17.44 -4.43
N ASP A 40 9.93 17.00 -3.43
CA ASP A 40 10.49 16.43 -2.22
C ASP A 40 10.59 14.91 -2.37
N PHE A 41 11.81 14.42 -2.63
CA PHE A 41 12.10 13.00 -2.77
C PHE A 41 12.88 12.45 -1.56
N SER A 42 12.96 13.21 -0.48
CA SER A 42 13.58 12.73 0.76
C SER A 42 12.77 11.56 1.32
N PRO A 43 13.44 10.63 2.03
CA PRO A 43 12.72 9.47 2.56
C PRO A 43 11.73 9.87 3.64
N VAL A 44 10.63 9.14 3.67
CA VAL A 44 9.63 9.17 4.75
C VAL A 44 9.36 7.76 5.19
N ARG A 45 8.78 7.58 6.37
CA ARG A 45 8.38 6.27 6.87
C ARG A 45 6.92 6.28 7.23
N TRP A 46 6.19 5.28 6.78
CA TRP A 46 4.76 5.14 7.04
C TRP A 46 4.45 3.75 7.58
N GLY A 47 3.62 3.73 8.63
CA GLY A 47 3.00 2.51 9.11
C GLY A 47 1.62 2.37 8.49
N LEU A 48 1.33 1.19 7.92
CA LEU A 48 0.08 0.90 7.24
C LEU A 48 -0.54 -0.36 7.83
N HIS A 49 -1.84 -0.32 8.08
CA HIS A 49 -2.61 -1.45 8.60
C HIS A 49 -3.69 -1.82 7.60
N TYR A 50 -3.60 -3.02 7.05
CA TYR A 50 -4.55 -3.52 6.06
C TYR A 50 -5.45 -4.60 6.65
N THR A 51 -6.72 -4.54 6.28
CA THR A 51 -7.74 -5.54 6.60
C THR A 51 -8.37 -6.07 5.32
N GLY A 52 -9.33 -6.98 5.45
CA GLY A 52 -9.97 -7.61 4.31
C GLY A 52 -9.29 -8.91 3.93
N THR A 53 -9.20 -9.19 2.63
CA THR A 53 -8.61 -10.44 2.13
C THR A 53 -7.10 -10.27 1.99
N VAL A 54 -6.39 -10.25 3.11
CA VAL A 54 -4.94 -9.98 3.14
C VAL A 54 -4.09 -11.14 3.64
N GLN A 55 -4.70 -12.19 4.19
CA GLN A 55 -3.97 -13.40 4.58
C GLN A 55 -4.40 -14.58 3.72
N GLY A 56 -3.49 -15.51 3.49
CA GLY A 56 -3.76 -16.68 2.67
C GLY A 56 -3.76 -16.40 1.17
N VAL A 57 -3.34 -15.22 0.74
CA VAL A 57 -3.33 -14.79 -0.67
C VAL A 57 -1.95 -14.30 -1.12
N GLY A 58 -0.91 -14.60 -0.35
CA GLY A 58 0.47 -14.21 -0.69
C GLY A 58 0.76 -12.72 -0.51
N PHE A 59 -0.04 -12.01 0.28
CA PHE A 59 0.06 -10.55 0.41
C PHE A 59 1.43 -10.09 0.92
N ARG A 60 1.99 -10.77 1.92
CA ARG A 60 3.31 -10.42 2.46
C ARG A 60 4.41 -10.55 1.40
N TRP A 61 4.39 -11.63 0.65
CA TRP A 61 5.41 -11.89 -0.38
C TRP A 61 5.26 -10.95 -1.56
N THR A 62 4.03 -10.64 -1.96
CA THR A 62 3.75 -9.65 -3.00
C THR A 62 4.26 -8.28 -2.57
N THR A 63 3.97 -7.89 -1.31
CA THR A 63 4.45 -6.62 -0.76
C THR A 63 5.97 -6.55 -0.78
N GLN A 64 6.64 -7.63 -0.34
CA GLN A 64 8.11 -7.67 -0.34
C GLN A 64 8.68 -7.50 -1.75
N ASN A 65 8.13 -8.20 -2.72
CA ASN A 65 8.61 -8.11 -4.10
C ASN A 65 8.48 -6.69 -4.63
N ILE A 66 7.34 -6.06 -4.45
CA ILE A 66 7.11 -4.69 -4.91
C ILE A 66 8.04 -3.73 -4.18
N ALA A 67 8.14 -3.86 -2.85
CA ALA A 67 8.98 -2.98 -2.04
C ALA A 67 10.44 -3.04 -2.49
N ARG A 68 10.95 -4.24 -2.74
CA ARG A 68 12.34 -4.42 -3.19
C ARG A 68 12.58 -3.83 -4.57
N GLU A 69 11.65 -4.02 -5.49
CA GLU A 69 11.73 -3.41 -6.82
C GLU A 69 11.77 -1.89 -6.75
N ARG A 70 11.09 -1.30 -5.77
CA ARG A 70 11.03 0.14 -5.58
C ARG A 70 12.06 0.67 -4.60
N HIS A 71 12.99 -0.17 -4.16
CA HIS A 71 14.07 0.18 -3.25
C HIS A 71 13.56 0.74 -1.93
N LEU A 72 12.42 0.24 -1.45
CA LEU A 72 11.88 0.58 -0.14
C LEU A 72 12.43 -0.37 0.90
N THR A 73 12.58 0.14 2.13
CA THR A 73 12.94 -0.67 3.30
C THR A 73 11.75 -0.76 4.24
N GLY A 74 11.82 -1.67 5.19
CA GLY A 74 10.77 -1.87 6.18
C GLY A 74 10.46 -3.33 6.42
N TRP A 75 9.22 -3.61 6.77
CA TRP A 75 8.79 -4.97 7.09
C TRP A 75 7.27 -5.11 6.95
N VAL A 76 6.83 -6.36 6.85
CA VAL A 76 5.40 -6.72 6.81
C VAL A 76 5.18 -7.97 7.65
N ILE A 77 4.09 -8.00 8.42
CA ILE A 77 3.75 -9.10 9.31
C ILE A 77 2.25 -9.37 9.30
N ASN A 78 1.86 -10.66 9.35
CA ASN A 78 0.48 -11.07 9.60
C ASN A 78 0.17 -10.97 11.09
N ARG A 79 -1.03 -10.47 11.42
CA ARG A 79 -1.51 -10.43 12.80
C ARG A 79 -2.52 -11.54 13.06
N GLU A 80 -2.78 -11.81 14.33
CA GLU A 80 -3.69 -12.90 14.76
C GLU A 80 -5.13 -12.63 14.34
N ASP A 81 -5.54 -11.38 14.22
CA ASP A 81 -6.89 -10.99 13.81
C ASP A 81 -7.10 -11.02 12.29
N GLU A 82 -6.20 -11.66 11.56
CA GLU A 82 -6.19 -11.80 10.11
C GLU A 82 -5.86 -10.49 9.35
N SER A 83 -5.46 -9.46 10.06
CA SER A 83 -4.95 -8.23 9.45
C SER A 83 -3.45 -8.33 9.15
N VAL A 84 -2.93 -7.32 8.46
CA VAL A 84 -1.52 -7.21 8.13
C VAL A 84 -1.03 -5.82 8.49
N ASP A 85 0.09 -5.76 9.20
CA ASP A 85 0.79 -4.51 9.46
C ASP A 85 2.07 -4.45 8.63
N MET A 86 2.41 -3.25 8.18
CA MET A 86 3.68 -3.01 7.51
C MET A 86 4.21 -1.62 7.83
N GLU A 87 5.52 -1.48 7.75
CA GLU A 87 6.18 -0.18 7.74
C GLU A 87 7.01 -0.08 6.46
N LEU A 88 6.94 1.06 5.81
CA LEU A 88 7.61 1.32 4.54
C LEU A 88 8.40 2.60 4.64
N GLN A 89 9.63 2.58 4.15
CA GLN A 89 10.49 3.75 4.16
C GLN A 89 11.15 3.95 2.81
N GLY A 90 11.12 5.18 2.35
CA GLY A 90 11.71 5.61 1.09
C GLY A 90 11.03 6.86 0.56
N PRO A 91 11.31 7.26 -0.69
CA PRO A 91 10.65 8.41 -1.27
C PRO A 91 9.13 8.24 -1.29
N SER A 92 8.40 9.29 -0.98
CA SER A 92 6.93 9.24 -0.87
C SER A 92 6.26 8.69 -2.13
N VAL A 93 6.77 9.06 -3.31
CA VAL A 93 6.21 8.58 -4.59
C VAL A 93 6.34 7.08 -4.73
N GLN A 94 7.39 6.46 -4.19
CA GLN A 94 7.58 5.01 -4.25
C GLN A 94 6.63 4.29 -3.30
N ILE A 95 6.35 4.88 -2.14
CA ILE A 95 5.38 4.31 -1.20
C ILE A 95 3.97 4.35 -1.82
N SER A 96 3.57 5.48 -2.39
CA SER A 96 2.25 5.57 -3.03
C SER A 96 2.14 4.62 -4.22
N ALA A 97 3.22 4.43 -4.98
CA ALA A 97 3.24 3.50 -6.10
C ALA A 97 3.10 2.05 -5.64
N LEU A 98 3.72 1.67 -4.52
CA LEU A 98 3.53 0.35 -3.94
C LEU A 98 2.06 0.15 -3.54
N MET A 99 1.44 1.14 -2.93
CA MET A 99 0.04 1.06 -2.55
C MET A 99 -0.86 0.88 -3.77
N ASP A 100 -0.57 1.60 -4.86
CA ASP A 100 -1.29 1.43 -6.13
C ASP A 100 -1.09 0.02 -6.68
N ASP A 101 0.13 -0.48 -6.68
CA ASP A 101 0.45 -1.82 -7.22
C ASP A 101 -0.30 -2.91 -6.44
N LEU A 102 -0.37 -2.79 -5.12
CA LEU A 102 -1.11 -3.75 -4.30
C LEU A 102 -2.59 -3.75 -4.65
N GLN A 103 -3.20 -2.59 -4.78
CA GLN A 103 -4.61 -2.50 -5.14
C GLN A 103 -4.85 -3.10 -6.54
N ASP A 104 -4.02 -2.75 -7.50
CA ASP A 104 -4.18 -3.26 -8.87
C ASP A 104 -4.03 -4.79 -8.91
N CYS A 105 -3.05 -5.34 -8.18
CA CYS A 105 -2.82 -6.77 -8.13
C CYS A 105 -4.02 -7.53 -7.55
N TYR A 106 -4.51 -7.09 -6.39
CA TYR A 106 -5.57 -7.82 -5.69
C TYR A 106 -6.96 -7.54 -6.26
N ALA A 107 -7.20 -6.37 -6.82
CA ALA A 107 -8.41 -6.09 -7.56
C ALA A 107 -8.54 -7.02 -8.78
N GLY A 108 -7.43 -7.30 -9.45
CA GLY A 108 -7.40 -8.23 -10.58
C GLY A 108 -7.78 -9.65 -10.21
N TRP A 109 -7.59 -10.03 -8.94
CA TRP A 109 -7.98 -11.34 -8.41
C TRP A 109 -9.36 -11.33 -7.74
N GLY A 110 -10.05 -10.19 -7.73
CA GLY A 110 -11.31 -10.05 -7.03
C GLY A 110 -11.17 -10.02 -5.51
N ALA A 111 -9.96 -9.90 -4.99
CA ALA A 111 -9.71 -9.81 -3.56
C ALA A 111 -9.81 -8.35 -3.10
N ASN A 112 -10.45 -8.15 -1.97
CA ASN A 112 -10.65 -6.80 -1.42
C ASN A 112 -9.69 -6.55 -0.28
N ILE A 113 -8.72 -5.66 -0.50
CA ILE A 113 -7.80 -5.21 0.54
C ILE A 113 -8.18 -3.79 0.96
N CYS A 114 -8.11 -3.51 2.24
CA CYS A 114 -8.58 -2.23 2.78
C CYS A 114 -7.54 -1.63 3.71
N LEU A 115 -7.06 -0.44 3.38
CA LEU A 115 -6.21 0.33 4.31
C LEU A 115 -7.12 0.90 5.41
N SER A 116 -6.95 0.40 6.62
CA SER A 116 -7.82 0.73 7.74
C SER A 116 -7.18 1.69 8.73
N ALA A 117 -5.85 1.77 8.77
CA ALA A 117 -5.13 2.73 9.59
C ALA A 117 -3.78 3.05 8.95
N ALA A 118 -3.31 4.27 9.13
CA ALA A 118 -2.03 4.72 8.59
C ALA A 118 -1.49 5.87 9.41
N ARG A 119 -0.18 5.94 9.57
CA ARG A 119 0.46 7.09 10.21
C ARG A 119 1.90 7.25 9.73
N GLU A 120 2.36 8.48 9.69
CA GLU A 120 3.76 8.77 9.41
C GLU A 120 4.58 8.52 10.67
N LEU A 121 5.77 7.93 10.49
CA LEU A 121 6.66 7.52 11.56
C LEU A 121 8.02 8.19 11.40
N LYS A 122 8.85 8.10 12.44
CA LYS A 122 10.24 8.52 12.35
C LYS A 122 11.02 7.55 11.47
N LEU A 123 12.03 8.08 10.80
CA LEU A 123 12.90 7.25 9.98
C LEU A 123 13.68 6.25 10.84
N GLU A 124 13.91 5.08 10.26
CA GLU A 124 14.74 4.02 10.82
C GLU A 124 16.00 3.92 9.98
N ASP A 125 17.16 4.12 10.56
CA ASP A 125 18.42 4.22 9.81
C ASP A 125 19.24 2.93 9.78
N THR A 126 18.75 1.86 10.40
CA THR A 126 19.46 0.58 10.48
C THR A 126 18.94 -0.48 9.51
N GLU A 127 17.85 -0.20 8.79
CA GLU A 127 17.28 -1.17 7.86
C GLU A 127 18.04 -1.20 6.54
N ALA A 128 18.38 -2.42 6.08
CA ALA A 128 19.08 -2.61 4.83
C ALA A 128 18.14 -3.00 3.67
N SER A 129 16.98 -3.57 3.97
CA SER A 129 16.05 -4.07 2.96
C SER A 129 14.64 -4.17 3.51
N PHE A 130 13.73 -4.71 2.69
CA PHE A 130 12.36 -4.99 3.12
C PHE A 130 12.21 -6.46 3.48
N GLU A 131 11.69 -6.72 4.68
CA GLU A 131 11.62 -8.06 5.25
C GLU A 131 10.19 -8.52 5.51
N VAL A 132 9.94 -9.81 5.24
CA VAL A 132 8.72 -10.48 5.70
C VAL A 132 8.99 -10.98 7.12
N ARG A 133 8.09 -10.65 8.05
CA ARG A 133 8.17 -11.11 9.44
C ARG A 133 7.06 -12.13 9.74
N PHE A 134 7.32 -12.96 10.72
CA PHE A 134 6.42 -14.05 11.13
C PHE A 134 5.95 -13.91 12.56
#